data_6733af762954f991d7e21de63c5f471e
#
_entry.id   6733af762954f991d7e21de63c5f471e
#
_cell.length_a   1.000
_cell.length_b   1.000
_cell.length_c   1.000
_cell.angle_alpha   90.00
_cell.angle_beta   90.00
_cell.angle_gamma   90.00
#
_symmetry.space_group_name_H-M   'P 1'
#
loop_
_entity.id
_entity.type
_entity.pdbx_description
1 polymer ?
#
loop_
_entity_poly.entity_id
_entity_poly.type
_entity_poly.pdbx_seq_one_letter_code
_entity_poly.pdbx_strand_id
1 'polypeptide(L)'
;MHGFRYFDGRAIIGFVDGTENPEPVIAAQWALVGNEDPDFIGGSYAFIQKYTHDMEKWRALSDDEQEKVIGRKKFNDIELDDEEKPLTAHNVVSKAHDAEGNELKIMRANMPFSNPSKNEYGTFFIGYSRKFSTTRQMLENMFLGNEQGNLDRLLDFSTAQTGTLFFVPTVDFLDGLGDE
;
A
#
# COMPACT_ATOMS: atom_id res chain seq x y z
N MET A 1 4.69 18.16 -10.72
CA MET A 1 3.88 16.99 -10.37
C MET A 1 2.53 17.48 -9.89
N HIS A 2 1.45 16.95 -10.43
CA HIS A 2 0.08 17.28 -10.02
C HIS A 2 -0.57 15.98 -9.54
N GLY A 3 -1.01 15.96 -8.28
CA GLY A 3 -1.85 14.91 -7.72
C GLY A 3 -3.31 15.16 -8.10
N PHE A 4 -4.08 14.08 -8.26
CA PHE A 4 -5.50 14.15 -8.56
C PHE A 4 -6.22 12.92 -8.04
N ARG A 5 -7.56 12.96 -8.00
CA ARG A 5 -8.40 11.79 -7.72
C ARG A 5 -9.37 11.58 -8.86
N TYR A 6 -9.52 10.33 -9.29
CA TYR A 6 -10.65 9.92 -10.11
C TYR A 6 -11.93 9.88 -9.26
N PHE A 7 -13.07 10.20 -9.83
CA PHE A 7 -14.37 10.21 -9.12
C PHE A 7 -14.74 8.86 -8.53
N ASP A 8 -14.34 7.77 -9.18
CA ASP A 8 -14.59 6.40 -8.77
C ASP A 8 -13.46 5.80 -7.90
N GLY A 9 -12.55 6.64 -7.41
CA GLY A 9 -11.49 6.22 -6.48
C GLY A 9 -10.42 5.32 -7.10
N ARG A 10 -10.22 5.33 -8.43
CA ARG A 10 -9.22 4.48 -9.09
C ARG A 10 -7.82 5.04 -8.99
N ALA A 11 -6.86 4.11 -8.91
CA ALA A 11 -5.45 4.38 -9.17
C ALA A 11 -5.21 4.67 -10.65
N ILE A 12 -4.06 5.28 -10.99
CA ILE A 12 -3.73 5.62 -12.39
C ILE A 12 -3.59 4.39 -13.30
N ILE A 13 -3.32 3.22 -12.72
CA ILE A 13 -3.28 1.92 -13.41
C ILE A 13 -4.66 1.32 -13.68
N GLY A 14 -5.74 2.00 -13.25
CA GLY A 14 -7.13 1.67 -13.62
C GLY A 14 -7.90 0.79 -12.63
N PHE A 15 -7.30 0.37 -11.51
CA PHE A 15 -7.95 -0.44 -10.48
C PHE A 15 -8.51 0.44 -9.35
N VAL A 16 -9.56 -0.04 -8.68
CA VAL A 16 -10.12 0.63 -7.49
C VAL A 16 -9.05 0.66 -6.40
N ASP A 17 -8.92 1.79 -5.73
CA ASP A 17 -7.93 1.99 -4.67
C ASP A 17 -8.60 2.03 -3.30
N GLY A 18 -7.90 1.53 -2.29
CA GLY A 18 -8.38 1.55 -0.92
C GLY A 18 -9.37 0.44 -0.54
N THR A 19 -9.61 -0.53 -1.41
CA THR A 19 -10.53 -1.66 -1.18
C THR A 19 -10.25 -2.42 0.12
N GLU A 20 -8.98 -2.60 0.46
CA GLU A 20 -8.55 -3.32 1.66
C GLU A 20 -8.49 -2.42 2.91
N ASN A 21 -8.89 -1.15 2.83
CA ASN A 21 -8.97 -0.32 4.01
C ASN A 21 -10.17 -0.71 4.88
N PRO A 22 -10.01 -0.68 6.21
CA PRO A 22 -11.07 -1.04 7.12
C PRO A 22 -12.13 0.06 7.22
N GLU A 23 -13.28 -0.31 7.73
CA GLU A 23 -14.24 0.67 8.24
C GLU A 23 -13.59 1.56 9.31
N PRO A 24 -13.98 2.86 9.41
CA PRO A 24 -13.32 3.82 10.30
C PRO A 24 -13.19 3.37 11.76
N VAL A 25 -14.16 2.60 12.27
CA VAL A 25 -14.16 2.08 13.64
C VAL A 25 -13.02 1.07 13.90
N ILE A 26 -12.56 0.38 12.86
CA ILE A 26 -11.49 -0.61 12.92
C ILE A 26 -10.13 0.01 12.54
N ALA A 27 -10.14 1.12 11.79
CA ALA A 27 -8.92 1.77 11.29
C ALA A 27 -7.89 2.04 12.39
N ALA A 28 -8.35 2.48 13.57
CA ALA A 28 -7.51 2.74 14.73
C ALA A 28 -6.73 1.49 15.20
N GLN A 29 -7.33 0.29 15.09
CA GLN A 29 -6.68 -0.97 15.50
C GLN A 29 -5.50 -1.33 14.59
N TRP A 30 -5.51 -0.90 13.34
CA TRP A 30 -4.46 -1.18 12.36
C TRP A 30 -3.40 -0.09 12.33
N ALA A 31 -3.80 1.16 12.55
CA ALA A 31 -2.95 2.33 12.37
C ALA A 31 -2.30 2.83 13.67
N LEU A 32 -3.00 2.76 14.81
CA LEU A 32 -2.52 3.38 16.04
C LEU A 32 -1.73 2.41 16.91
N VAL A 33 -0.61 2.89 17.42
CA VAL A 33 0.23 2.21 18.42
C VAL A 33 -0.58 1.96 19.69
N GLY A 34 -0.52 0.74 20.19
CA GLY A 34 -1.14 0.30 21.43
C GLY A 34 -0.14 -0.02 22.52
N ASN A 35 -0.46 -0.99 23.37
CA ASN A 35 0.38 -1.40 24.50
C ASN A 35 1.69 -2.09 24.09
N GLU A 36 1.88 -2.41 22.82
CA GLU A 36 3.11 -2.98 22.28
C GLU A 36 4.30 -1.99 22.29
N ASP A 37 4.01 -0.68 22.34
CA ASP A 37 4.99 0.39 22.44
C ASP A 37 4.44 1.50 23.37
N PRO A 38 4.54 1.31 24.72
CA PRO A 38 3.83 2.14 25.69
C PRO A 38 4.16 3.62 25.65
N ASP A 39 5.39 3.98 25.25
CA ASP A 39 5.84 5.38 25.19
C ASP A 39 5.23 6.15 24.01
N PHE A 40 4.62 5.44 23.06
CA PHE A 40 4.10 5.98 21.80
C PHE A 40 2.62 5.67 21.56
N ILE A 41 1.88 5.26 22.59
CA ILE A 41 0.46 4.92 22.52
C ILE A 41 -0.34 6.03 21.83
N GLY A 42 -1.17 5.65 20.85
CA GLY A 42 -2.02 6.56 20.07
C GLY A 42 -1.32 7.24 18.90
N GLY A 43 0.02 7.15 18.82
CA GLY A 43 0.76 7.56 17.62
C GLY A 43 0.64 6.54 16.48
N SER A 44 1.33 6.79 15.37
CA SER A 44 1.32 5.91 14.20
C SER A 44 2.64 5.94 13.46
N TYR A 45 3.06 4.81 12.90
CA TYR A 45 4.15 4.76 11.94
C TYR A 45 3.61 5.04 10.54
N ALA A 46 4.08 6.14 9.91
CA ALA A 46 3.70 6.51 8.56
C ALA A 46 4.85 6.23 7.58
N PHE A 47 4.61 5.36 6.61
CA PHE A 47 5.57 5.09 5.54
C PHE A 47 5.09 5.73 4.24
N ILE A 48 5.94 6.53 3.62
CA ILE A 48 5.63 7.29 2.41
C ILE A 48 6.55 6.84 1.29
N GLN A 49 5.96 6.56 0.12
CA GLN A 49 6.69 6.08 -1.04
C GLN A 49 6.12 6.64 -2.34
N LYS A 50 7.00 7.16 -3.21
CA LYS A 50 6.65 7.55 -4.57
C LYS A 50 6.97 6.40 -5.51
N TYR A 51 5.98 5.95 -6.29
CA TYR A 51 6.14 5.01 -7.40
C TYR A 51 5.94 5.72 -8.73
N THR A 52 6.78 5.40 -9.71
CA THR A 52 6.52 5.71 -11.12
C THR A 52 6.11 4.44 -11.84
N HIS A 53 5.15 4.55 -12.77
CA HIS A 53 4.62 3.44 -13.53
C HIS A 53 5.03 3.54 -15.01
N ASP A 54 5.50 2.42 -15.57
CA ASP A 54 5.67 2.24 -17.00
C ASP A 54 4.31 1.99 -17.66
N MET A 55 3.62 3.10 -17.98
CA MET A 55 2.28 3.02 -18.53
C MET A 55 2.24 2.45 -19.95
N GLU A 56 3.35 2.44 -20.68
CA GLU A 56 3.43 1.80 -21.99
C GLU A 56 3.38 0.29 -21.85
N LYS A 57 4.26 -0.28 -21.01
CA LYS A 57 4.22 -1.71 -20.70
C LYS A 57 2.92 -2.13 -20.06
N TRP A 58 2.38 -1.31 -19.13
CA TRP A 58 1.13 -1.61 -18.46
C TRP A 58 -0.05 -1.70 -19.43
N ARG A 59 -0.18 -0.75 -20.34
CA ARG A 59 -1.25 -0.70 -21.34
C ARG A 59 -1.10 -1.74 -22.46
N ALA A 60 0.07 -2.32 -22.63
CA ALA A 60 0.29 -3.41 -23.57
C ALA A 60 -0.31 -4.74 -23.07
N LEU A 61 -0.58 -4.85 -21.77
CA LEU A 61 -1.29 -6.01 -21.19
C LEU A 61 -2.79 -5.92 -21.49
N SER A 62 -3.41 -7.07 -21.72
CA SER A 62 -4.87 -7.21 -21.69
C SER A 62 -5.42 -6.97 -20.29
N ASP A 63 -6.73 -6.69 -20.17
CA ASP A 63 -7.37 -6.51 -18.87
C ASP A 63 -7.21 -7.76 -17.98
N ASP A 64 -7.34 -8.96 -18.56
CA ASP A 64 -7.13 -10.24 -17.86
C ASP A 64 -5.71 -10.40 -17.31
N GLU A 65 -4.69 -9.98 -18.07
CA GLU A 65 -3.30 -10.00 -17.61
C GLU A 65 -3.06 -8.98 -16.49
N GLN A 66 -3.63 -7.78 -16.61
CA GLN A 66 -3.57 -6.76 -15.55
C GLN A 66 -4.26 -7.24 -14.27
N GLU A 67 -5.43 -7.89 -14.40
CA GLU A 67 -6.16 -8.50 -13.27
C GLU A 67 -5.32 -9.54 -12.55
N LYS A 68 -4.59 -10.38 -13.29
CA LYS A 68 -3.66 -11.37 -12.71
C LYS A 68 -2.45 -10.75 -12.04
N VAL A 69 -1.98 -9.57 -12.47
CA VAL A 69 -0.92 -8.84 -11.79
C VAL A 69 -1.40 -8.29 -10.45
N ILE A 70 -2.62 -7.76 -10.41
CA ILE A 70 -3.18 -7.16 -9.17
C ILE A 70 -3.80 -8.22 -8.26
N GLY A 71 -4.45 -9.25 -8.81
CA GLY A 71 -5.20 -10.27 -8.10
C GLY A 71 -6.68 -9.94 -7.93
N ARG A 72 -7.21 -8.94 -8.66
CA ARG A 72 -8.60 -8.47 -8.60
C ARG A 72 -9.13 -8.15 -10.00
N LYS A 73 -10.45 -8.23 -10.16
CA LYS A 73 -11.13 -7.78 -11.38
C LYS A 73 -11.07 -6.25 -11.50
N LYS A 74 -10.72 -5.76 -12.68
CA LYS A 74 -10.45 -4.34 -12.92
C LYS A 74 -11.69 -3.45 -12.76
N PHE A 75 -12.84 -3.90 -13.21
CA PHE A 75 -14.04 -3.07 -13.28
C PHE A 75 -14.93 -3.14 -12.05
N ASN A 76 -15.08 -4.31 -11.43
CA ASN A 76 -15.98 -4.55 -10.32
C ASN A 76 -15.25 -4.79 -8.99
N ASP A 77 -13.91 -4.77 -9.01
CA ASP A 77 -13.05 -4.91 -7.83
C ASP A 77 -13.21 -6.23 -7.04
N ILE A 78 -13.83 -7.24 -7.65
CA ILE A 78 -13.95 -8.56 -7.03
C ILE A 78 -12.57 -9.23 -7.05
N GLU A 79 -12.14 -9.79 -5.92
CA GLU A 79 -10.92 -10.58 -5.85
C GLU A 79 -11.02 -11.82 -6.75
N LEU A 80 -9.92 -12.16 -7.43
CA LEU A 80 -9.85 -13.38 -8.22
C LEU A 80 -9.94 -14.60 -7.32
N ASP A 81 -10.62 -15.64 -7.80
CA ASP A 81 -10.66 -16.92 -7.12
C ASP A 81 -9.25 -17.51 -7.00
N ASP A 82 -9.00 -18.28 -5.93
CA ASP A 82 -7.66 -18.80 -5.63
C ASP A 82 -7.10 -19.71 -6.74
N GLU A 83 -7.97 -20.33 -7.54
CA GLU A 83 -7.57 -21.15 -8.70
C GLU A 83 -7.09 -20.31 -9.90
N GLU A 84 -7.57 -19.06 -10.02
CA GLU A 84 -7.21 -18.13 -11.11
C GLU A 84 -6.10 -17.17 -10.70
N LYS A 85 -5.98 -16.87 -9.40
CA LYS A 85 -5.09 -15.85 -8.85
C LYS A 85 -3.65 -16.35 -8.78
N PRO A 86 -2.70 -15.74 -9.52
CA PRO A 86 -1.29 -16.13 -9.44
C PRO A 86 -0.69 -15.87 -8.05
N LEU A 87 0.21 -16.74 -7.62
CA LEU A 87 0.97 -16.56 -6.36
C LEU A 87 1.87 -15.31 -6.39
N THR A 88 2.13 -14.74 -7.56
CA THR A 88 2.89 -13.50 -7.78
C THR A 88 2.00 -12.26 -7.87
N ALA A 89 0.67 -12.40 -7.69
CA ALA A 89 -0.25 -11.27 -7.70
C ALA A 89 0.03 -10.32 -6.53
N HIS A 90 -0.09 -9.02 -6.76
CA HIS A 90 0.19 -7.98 -5.78
C HIS A 90 -0.53 -8.19 -4.45
N ASN A 91 -1.84 -8.51 -4.50
CA ASN A 91 -2.64 -8.74 -3.30
C ASN A 91 -2.35 -10.06 -2.57
N VAL A 92 -1.55 -10.94 -3.16
CA VAL A 92 -1.04 -12.17 -2.51
C VAL A 92 0.31 -11.89 -1.86
N VAL A 93 1.25 -11.35 -2.65
CA VAL A 93 2.65 -11.16 -2.21
C VAL A 93 2.77 -10.08 -1.14
N SER A 94 1.98 -9.00 -1.25
CA SER A 94 2.06 -7.87 -0.32
C SER A 94 1.48 -8.12 1.07
N LYS A 95 0.94 -9.31 1.35
CA LYS A 95 0.39 -9.65 2.67
C LYS A 95 1.50 -9.84 3.71
N ALA A 96 1.23 -9.39 4.94
CA ALA A 96 2.07 -9.67 6.11
C ALA A 96 1.31 -10.53 7.10
N HIS A 97 2.01 -11.39 7.85
CA HIS A 97 1.41 -12.29 8.83
C HIS A 97 2.19 -12.22 10.16
N ASP A 98 1.49 -12.47 11.26
CA ASP A 98 2.13 -12.68 12.56
C ASP A 98 2.69 -14.11 12.69
N ALA A 99 3.30 -14.40 13.85
CA ALA A 99 3.87 -15.72 14.11
C ALA A 99 2.84 -16.85 14.19
N GLU A 100 1.58 -16.51 14.43
CA GLU A 100 0.43 -17.41 14.49
C GLU A 100 -0.22 -17.60 13.11
N GLY A 101 0.25 -16.87 12.07
CA GLY A 101 -0.28 -16.91 10.71
C GLY A 101 -1.49 -16.01 10.45
N ASN A 102 -1.86 -15.14 11.38
CA ASN A 102 -2.93 -14.18 11.16
C ASN A 102 -2.45 -13.03 10.26
N GLU A 103 -3.26 -12.62 9.30
CA GLU A 103 -2.95 -11.51 8.42
C GLU A 103 -2.88 -10.18 9.19
N LEU A 104 -1.75 -9.49 9.04
CA LEU A 104 -1.54 -8.15 9.56
C LEU A 104 -1.95 -7.11 8.53
N LYS A 105 -2.62 -6.06 8.97
CA LYS A 105 -3.18 -5.01 8.12
C LYS A 105 -2.58 -3.65 8.44
N ILE A 106 -2.62 -2.75 7.44
CA ILE A 106 -2.27 -1.33 7.58
C ILE A 106 -3.38 -0.47 6.97
N MET A 107 -3.50 0.77 7.40
CA MET A 107 -4.34 1.77 6.75
C MET A 107 -3.56 2.40 5.59
N ARG A 108 -4.14 2.41 4.38
CA ARG A 108 -3.46 2.91 3.16
C ARG A 108 -4.23 4.05 2.54
N ALA A 109 -3.49 5.04 2.03
CA ALA A 109 -4.03 6.07 1.15
C ALA A 109 -3.06 6.27 -0.02
N ASN A 110 -3.58 6.23 -1.23
CA ASN A 110 -2.81 6.48 -2.43
C ASN A 110 -3.31 7.76 -3.10
N MET A 111 -2.40 8.44 -3.76
CA MET A 111 -2.73 9.57 -4.60
C MET A 111 -2.11 9.36 -5.98
N PRO A 112 -2.91 9.20 -7.04
CA PRO A 112 -2.40 9.24 -8.40
C PRO A 112 -1.76 10.59 -8.69
N PHE A 113 -0.67 10.58 -9.42
CA PHE A 113 -0.06 11.81 -9.94
C PHE A 113 0.38 11.63 -11.39
N SER A 114 0.49 12.75 -12.11
CA SER A 114 1.06 12.75 -13.46
C SER A 114 1.82 14.03 -13.76
N ASN A 115 2.76 13.88 -14.69
CA ASN A 115 3.41 14.98 -15.39
C ASN A 115 3.51 14.62 -16.87
N PRO A 116 2.44 14.84 -17.66
CA PRO A 116 2.39 14.42 -19.07
C PRO A 116 3.52 14.98 -19.92
N SER A 117 4.02 16.20 -19.62
CA SER A 117 5.14 16.81 -20.35
C SER A 117 6.47 16.04 -20.18
N LYS A 118 6.59 15.24 -19.13
CA LYS A 118 7.75 14.36 -18.84
C LYS A 118 7.44 12.89 -19.03
N ASN A 119 6.25 12.55 -19.54
CA ASN A 119 5.73 11.16 -19.60
C ASN A 119 5.85 10.44 -18.25
N GLU A 120 5.64 11.16 -17.14
CA GLU A 120 5.77 10.65 -15.78
C GLU A 120 4.36 10.42 -15.20
N TYR A 121 4.08 9.18 -14.81
CA TYR A 121 2.83 8.73 -14.20
C TYR A 121 3.14 7.89 -12.99
N GLY A 122 2.33 7.98 -11.95
CA GLY A 122 2.63 7.19 -10.76
C GLY A 122 1.63 7.29 -9.63
N THR A 123 2.02 6.69 -8.52
CA THR A 123 1.26 6.67 -7.27
C THR A 123 2.14 7.19 -6.15
N PHE A 124 1.60 8.12 -5.38
CA PHE A 124 2.16 8.54 -4.11
C PHE A 124 1.45 7.75 -3.01
N PHE A 125 2.15 6.76 -2.46
CA PHE A 125 1.66 5.86 -1.42
C PHE A 125 1.93 6.46 -0.04
N ILE A 126 0.95 6.36 0.85
CA ILE A 126 1.14 6.53 2.28
C ILE A 126 0.45 5.39 3.02
N GLY A 127 1.17 4.73 3.92
CA GLY A 127 0.66 3.66 4.77
C GLY A 127 0.84 4.02 6.24
N TYR A 128 -0.20 3.83 7.03
CA TYR A 128 -0.18 3.99 8.48
C TYR A 128 -0.30 2.63 9.14
N SER A 129 0.60 2.35 10.08
CA SER A 129 0.61 1.09 10.83
C SER A 129 0.92 1.32 12.30
N ARG A 130 0.33 0.47 13.15
CA ARG A 130 0.63 0.45 14.58
C ARG A 130 2.05 -0.04 14.89
N LYS A 131 2.63 -0.86 13.98
CA LYS A 131 4.01 -1.35 14.04
C LYS A 131 4.66 -1.20 12.67
N PHE A 132 5.83 -0.59 12.60
CA PHE A 132 6.57 -0.52 11.35
C PHE A 132 6.98 -1.89 10.81
N SER A 133 7.17 -2.89 11.68
CA SER A 133 7.49 -4.26 11.26
C SER A 133 6.47 -4.85 10.29
N THR A 134 5.18 -4.50 10.42
CA THR A 134 4.13 -4.92 9.47
C THR A 134 4.37 -4.34 8.07
N THR A 135 4.58 -3.02 7.98
CA THR A 135 4.88 -2.37 6.70
C THR A 135 6.19 -2.87 6.11
N ARG A 136 7.20 -3.07 6.95
CA ARG A 136 8.50 -3.61 6.53
C ARG A 136 8.35 -5.01 5.94
N GLN A 137 7.61 -5.92 6.56
CA GLN A 137 7.38 -7.27 6.05
C GLN A 137 6.66 -7.23 4.69
N MET A 138 5.63 -6.36 4.54
CA MET A 138 4.95 -6.16 3.24
C MET A 138 5.95 -5.74 2.15
N LEU A 139 6.85 -4.79 2.44
CA LEU A 139 7.87 -4.34 1.50
C LEU A 139 8.89 -5.42 1.19
N GLU A 140 9.38 -6.14 2.21
CA GLU A 140 10.31 -7.25 2.02
C GLU A 140 9.69 -8.34 1.14
N ASN A 141 8.43 -8.70 1.37
CA ASN A 141 7.70 -9.65 0.52
C ASN A 141 7.61 -9.17 -0.94
N MET A 142 7.28 -7.90 -1.16
CA MET A 142 7.18 -7.34 -2.51
C MET A 142 8.54 -7.31 -3.25
N PHE A 143 9.59 -6.81 -2.59
CA PHE A 143 10.87 -6.52 -3.24
C PHE A 143 11.88 -7.67 -3.19
N LEU A 144 11.83 -8.51 -2.17
CA LEU A 144 12.78 -9.60 -1.94
C LEU A 144 12.14 -10.98 -2.14
N GLY A 145 10.82 -11.04 -2.14
CA GLY A 145 10.04 -12.26 -2.23
C GLY A 145 9.45 -12.68 -0.87
N ASN A 146 8.25 -13.25 -0.92
CA ASN A 146 7.61 -13.83 0.25
C ASN A 146 8.29 -15.17 0.65
N GLU A 147 7.81 -15.84 1.70
CA GLU A 147 8.36 -17.10 2.18
C GLU A 147 8.45 -18.21 1.11
N GLN A 148 7.59 -18.15 0.09
CA GLN A 148 7.59 -19.08 -1.04
C GLN A 148 8.53 -18.62 -2.19
N GLY A 149 9.20 -17.46 -2.03
CA GLY A 149 10.10 -16.89 -3.02
C GLY A 149 9.41 -16.17 -4.17
N ASN A 150 8.10 -15.88 -4.07
CA ASN A 150 7.37 -15.15 -5.08
C ASN A 150 7.63 -13.64 -4.94
N LEU A 151 8.06 -13.00 -6.02
CA LEU A 151 8.20 -11.56 -6.15
C LEU A 151 6.87 -10.94 -6.62
N ASP A 152 6.62 -9.70 -6.20
CA ASP A 152 5.44 -8.96 -6.63
C ASP A 152 5.55 -8.53 -8.09
N ARG A 153 4.69 -9.10 -8.92
CA ARG A 153 4.68 -8.83 -10.37
C ARG A 153 4.30 -7.39 -10.72
N LEU A 154 3.65 -6.64 -9.82
CA LEU A 154 3.39 -5.22 -10.03
C LEU A 154 4.69 -4.42 -10.21
N LEU A 155 5.81 -4.88 -9.62
CA LEU A 155 7.10 -4.22 -9.74
C LEU A 155 7.73 -4.35 -11.14
N ASP A 156 7.21 -5.22 -12.02
CA ASP A 156 7.61 -5.25 -13.44
C ASP A 156 7.17 -3.96 -14.19
N PHE A 157 6.18 -3.26 -13.63
CA PHE A 157 5.54 -2.05 -14.19
C PHE A 157 5.70 -0.82 -13.30
N SER A 158 6.22 -0.99 -12.08
CA SER A 158 6.27 0.07 -11.06
C SER A 158 7.64 0.14 -10.43
N THR A 159 8.24 1.33 -10.39
CA THR A 159 9.54 1.56 -9.77
C THR A 159 9.39 2.48 -8.56
N ALA A 160 9.85 2.02 -7.40
CA ALA A 160 9.94 2.85 -6.20
C ALA A 160 11.06 3.90 -6.38
N GLN A 161 10.70 5.17 -6.28
CA GLN A 161 11.63 6.30 -6.41
C GLN A 161 12.12 6.79 -5.06
N THR A 162 11.28 6.68 -4.03
CA THR A 162 11.57 7.12 -2.67
C THR A 162 10.99 6.13 -1.68
N GLY A 163 11.47 6.17 -0.44
CA GLY A 163 10.87 5.46 0.69
C GLY A 163 11.32 6.15 1.98
N THR A 164 10.38 6.62 2.79
CA THR A 164 10.68 7.32 4.04
C THR A 164 9.71 6.91 5.12
N LEU A 165 10.25 6.58 6.28
CA LEU A 165 9.49 6.30 7.49
C LEU A 165 9.41 7.55 8.37
N PHE A 166 8.22 7.83 8.85
CA PHE A 166 7.93 8.85 9.86
C PHE A 166 7.20 8.23 11.03
N PHE A 167 7.32 8.86 12.19
CA PHE A 167 6.42 8.67 13.30
C PHE A 167 5.46 9.86 13.38
N VAL A 168 4.17 9.58 13.53
CA VAL A 168 3.12 10.59 13.73
C VAL A 168 2.73 10.54 15.20
N PRO A 169 3.14 11.52 16.02
CA PRO A 169 2.80 11.55 17.44
C PRO A 169 1.33 11.95 17.65
N THR A 170 0.85 11.77 18.87
CA THR A 170 -0.46 12.29 19.29
C THR A 170 -0.45 13.81 19.39
N VAL A 171 -1.61 14.43 19.34
CA VAL A 171 -1.76 15.88 19.55
C VAL A 171 -1.32 16.26 20.97
N ASP A 172 -1.70 15.47 21.98
CA ASP A 172 -1.31 15.70 23.38
C ASP A 172 0.22 15.69 23.56
N PHE A 173 0.93 14.80 22.86
CA PHE A 173 2.39 14.78 22.86
C PHE A 173 2.98 16.06 22.27
N LEU A 174 2.42 16.54 21.16
CA LEU A 174 2.89 17.78 20.51
C LEU A 174 2.61 19.01 21.36
N ASP A 175 1.45 19.07 21.99
CA ASP A 175 1.06 20.19 22.87
C ASP A 175 1.98 20.25 24.11
N GLY A 176 2.41 19.10 24.66
CA GLY A 176 3.35 19.03 25.76
C GLY A 176 4.79 19.48 25.46
N LEU A 177 5.17 19.58 24.19
CA LEU A 177 6.51 20.06 23.80
C LEU A 177 6.70 21.58 23.97
N GLY A 178 5.62 22.34 24.16
CA GLY A 178 5.64 23.80 24.28
C GLY A 178 5.76 24.34 25.71
N ASP A 179 5.74 23.46 26.72
CA ASP A 179 5.65 23.82 28.13
C ASP A 179 7.02 23.75 28.87
N GLU A 180 8.16 23.65 28.15
CA GLU A 180 9.54 23.73 28.72
C GLU A 180 10.16 25.11 28.55
#